data_cecefbb027d949e94c4e71437dabca4c
#
_entry.id   cecefbb027d949e94c4e71437dabca4c
#
_cell.length_a   1.000
_cell.length_b   1.000
_cell.length_c   1.000
_cell.angle_alpha   90.00
_cell.angle_beta   90.00
_cell.angle_gamma   90.00
#
_symmetry.space_group_name_H-M   'P 1'
#
loop_
_entity.id
_entity.type
_entity.pdbx_description
1 polymer ?
#
loop_
_entity_poly.entity_id
_entity_poly.type
_entity_poly.pdbx_seq_one_letter_code
_entity_poly.pdbx_strand_id
1 'polypeptide(L)'
;GIIYAPAKKRMFYSYGNNISYELKDNKEEILNNKSIDKNNIKAVSYSNKLSPEILELHKKLNVKEYTKMKSSLKFCVIATGEYQIYVAEPRAHEWDIAAGHAILKNSGGKITDFDGNEILYGKKEFKNPSIILKSLDTL
;
A
#
# COMPACT_ATOMS: atom_id res chain seq x y z
N GLY A 1 7.33 11.74 -1.65
CA GLY A 1 7.48 10.55 -2.51
C GLY A 1 6.83 10.74 -3.87
N ILE A 2 7.37 10.10 -4.87
CA ILE A 2 6.83 10.09 -6.22
C ILE A 2 7.00 8.69 -6.83
N ILE A 3 5.94 8.19 -7.50
CA ILE A 3 5.93 6.94 -8.26
C ILE A 3 5.23 7.19 -9.59
N TYR A 4 5.89 6.83 -10.69
CA TYR A 4 5.32 6.93 -12.03
C TYR A 4 5.21 5.54 -12.67
N ALA A 5 4.03 5.21 -13.16
CA ALA A 5 3.71 3.99 -13.89
C ALA A 5 3.51 4.31 -15.38
N PRO A 6 4.59 4.32 -16.21
CA PRO A 6 4.52 4.84 -17.58
C PRO A 6 3.57 4.05 -18.48
N ALA A 7 3.53 2.72 -18.35
CA ALA A 7 2.61 1.88 -19.12
C ALA A 7 1.12 2.14 -18.81
N LYS A 8 0.82 2.74 -17.66
CA LYS A 8 -0.54 3.12 -17.24
C LYS A 8 -0.79 4.62 -17.34
N LYS A 9 0.24 5.40 -17.66
CA LYS A 9 0.23 6.88 -17.70
C LYS A 9 -0.30 7.49 -16.39
N ARG A 10 0.07 6.89 -15.24
CA ARG A 10 -0.35 7.32 -13.91
C ARG A 10 0.86 7.75 -13.10
N MET A 11 0.80 8.93 -12.51
CA MET A 11 1.82 9.44 -11.59
C MET A 11 1.17 9.68 -10.23
N PHE A 12 1.84 9.24 -9.18
CA PHE A 12 1.39 9.41 -7.80
C PHE A 12 2.46 10.14 -7.02
N TYR A 13 2.09 11.11 -6.21
CA TYR A 13 3.05 11.87 -5.42
C TYR A 13 2.46 12.46 -4.15
N SER A 14 3.36 12.75 -3.22
CA SER A 14 3.09 13.53 -2.02
C SER A 14 4.34 14.30 -1.65
N TYR A 15 4.19 15.55 -1.29
CA TYR A 15 5.23 16.39 -0.71
C TYR A 15 4.98 16.68 0.79
N GLY A 16 4.11 15.93 1.42
CA GLY A 16 3.74 16.04 2.83
C GLY A 16 2.35 16.65 3.03
N ASN A 17 2.15 17.29 4.19
CA ASN A 17 0.91 17.97 4.57
C ASN A 17 -0.33 17.06 4.62
N ASN A 18 -0.12 15.74 4.81
CA ASN A 18 -1.18 14.74 4.85
C ASN A 18 -2.06 14.72 3.59
N ILE A 19 -1.49 15.04 2.44
CA ILE A 19 -2.17 15.01 1.14
C ILE A 19 -1.33 14.24 0.14
N SER A 20 -1.97 13.37 -0.63
CA SER A 20 -1.41 12.67 -1.78
C SER A 20 -2.25 12.88 -3.01
N TYR A 21 -1.60 12.82 -4.17
CA TYR A 21 -2.19 13.14 -5.46
C TYR A 21 -1.95 12.02 -6.46
N GLU A 22 -2.90 11.87 -7.38
CA GLU A 22 -2.71 11.16 -8.64
C GLU A 22 -2.83 12.15 -9.80
N LEU A 23 -1.87 12.11 -10.73
CA LEU A 23 -1.95 12.77 -12.03
C LEU A 23 -2.14 11.70 -13.10
N LYS A 24 -3.28 11.77 -13.79
CA LYS A 24 -3.66 10.88 -14.89
C LYS A 24 -4.40 11.70 -15.96
N ASP A 25 -4.06 11.49 -17.22
CA ASP A 25 -4.69 12.18 -18.36
C ASP A 25 -4.75 13.72 -18.18
N ASN A 26 -3.67 14.32 -17.65
CA ASN A 26 -3.55 15.73 -17.29
C ASN A 26 -4.55 16.23 -16.23
N LYS A 27 -5.19 15.33 -15.51
CA LYS A 27 -6.04 15.64 -14.35
C LYS A 27 -5.34 15.23 -13.06
N GLU A 28 -5.31 16.16 -12.10
CA GLU A 28 -4.82 15.91 -10.76
C GLU A 28 -5.99 15.67 -9.82
N GLU A 29 -5.92 14.58 -9.07
CA GLU A 29 -6.92 14.19 -8.08
C GLU A 29 -6.28 13.98 -6.71
N ILE A 30 -6.96 14.43 -5.64
CA ILE A 30 -6.56 14.21 -4.26
C ILE A 30 -7.02 12.82 -3.83
N LEU A 31 -6.11 12.02 -3.24
CA LEU A 31 -6.37 10.63 -2.86
C LEU A 31 -7.02 10.49 -1.46
N ASN A 32 -7.19 11.57 -0.72
CA ASN A 32 -7.66 11.52 0.67
C ASN A 32 -9.18 11.31 0.82
N ASN A 33 -9.96 11.53 -0.23
CA ASN A 33 -11.42 11.48 -0.22
C ASN A 33 -11.98 10.12 -0.71
N LYS A 34 -11.26 9.02 -0.44
CA LYS A 34 -11.71 7.69 -0.84
C LYS A 34 -12.79 7.12 0.07
N SER A 35 -13.78 6.49 -0.52
CA SER A 35 -14.79 5.70 0.18
C SER A 35 -14.45 4.21 0.04
N ILE A 36 -14.48 3.48 1.16
CA ILE A 36 -14.14 2.05 1.22
C ILE A 36 -15.35 1.26 1.69
N ASP A 37 -15.76 0.30 0.88
CA ASP A 37 -16.75 -0.70 1.29
C ASP A 37 -16.06 -1.79 2.14
N LYS A 38 -16.29 -1.73 3.46
CA LYS A 38 -15.72 -2.70 4.41
C LYS A 38 -16.25 -4.14 4.24
N ASN A 39 -17.33 -4.33 3.50
CA ASN A 39 -17.85 -5.65 3.18
C ASN A 39 -17.20 -6.29 1.95
N ASN A 40 -16.46 -5.50 1.17
CA ASN A 40 -15.82 -5.94 -0.06
C ASN A 40 -14.32 -5.55 -0.09
N ILE A 41 -13.58 -6.03 0.88
CA ILE A 41 -12.12 -5.78 0.99
C ILE A 41 -11.37 -6.59 -0.06
N LYS A 42 -10.62 -5.90 -0.91
CA LYS A 42 -9.76 -6.48 -1.95
C LYS A 42 -8.30 -6.25 -1.62
N ALA A 43 -7.46 -7.26 -1.86
CA ALA A 43 -6.03 -7.15 -1.64
C ALA A 43 -5.24 -7.22 -2.95
N VAL A 44 -4.08 -6.58 -2.97
CA VAL A 44 -3.01 -6.93 -3.90
C VAL A 44 -2.05 -7.89 -3.22
N SER A 45 -1.38 -8.74 -3.98
CA SER A 45 -0.40 -9.69 -3.46
C SER A 45 0.85 -9.76 -4.35
N TYR A 46 1.96 -10.24 -3.81
CA TYR A 46 3.19 -10.45 -4.58
C TYR A 46 3.18 -11.77 -5.37
N SER A 47 2.29 -12.69 -5.02
CA SER A 47 2.19 -14.04 -5.59
C SER A 47 0.73 -14.50 -5.69
N ASN A 48 0.47 -15.42 -6.60
CA ASN A 48 -0.82 -16.15 -6.64
C ASN A 48 -0.86 -17.30 -5.61
N LYS A 49 0.31 -17.68 -5.06
CA LYS A 49 0.43 -18.65 -3.98
C LYS A 49 0.99 -17.92 -2.76
N LEU A 50 0.18 -17.77 -1.73
CA LEU A 50 0.53 -17.10 -0.48
C LEU A 50 0.76 -18.14 0.62
N SER A 51 1.59 -17.77 1.61
CA SER A 51 1.81 -18.60 2.78
C SER A 51 0.53 -18.75 3.62
N PRO A 52 0.39 -19.84 4.41
CA PRO A 52 -0.74 -20.00 5.33
C PRO A 52 -0.91 -18.81 6.27
N GLU A 53 0.19 -18.22 6.74
CA GLU A 53 0.19 -17.05 7.62
C GLU A 53 -0.48 -15.84 6.96
N ILE A 54 -0.12 -15.54 5.70
CA ILE A 54 -0.74 -14.43 4.96
C ILE A 54 -2.22 -14.70 4.69
N LEU A 55 -2.59 -15.93 4.35
CA LEU A 55 -3.98 -16.30 4.14
C LEU A 55 -4.81 -16.15 5.43
N GLU A 56 -4.25 -16.49 6.57
CA GLU A 56 -4.88 -16.27 7.88
C GLU A 56 -5.09 -14.77 8.16
N LEU A 57 -4.07 -13.93 7.87
CA LEU A 57 -4.19 -12.48 7.99
C LEU A 57 -5.23 -11.92 7.02
N HIS A 58 -5.29 -12.39 5.78
CA HIS A 58 -6.34 -12.02 4.84
C HIS A 58 -7.74 -12.34 5.39
N LYS A 59 -7.91 -13.52 6.00
CA LYS A 59 -9.17 -13.91 6.64
C LYS A 59 -9.53 -12.97 7.79
N LYS A 60 -8.58 -12.66 8.69
CA LYS A 60 -8.77 -11.72 9.81
C LYS A 60 -9.13 -10.31 9.33
N LEU A 61 -8.56 -9.88 8.21
CA LEU A 61 -8.83 -8.57 7.59
C LEU A 61 -10.04 -8.58 6.65
N ASN A 62 -10.81 -9.67 6.63
CA ASN A 62 -12.01 -9.83 5.79
C ASN A 62 -11.76 -9.65 4.28
N VAL A 63 -10.56 -9.99 3.80
CA VAL A 63 -10.21 -9.94 2.38
C VAL A 63 -11.04 -10.95 1.61
N LYS A 64 -11.76 -10.52 0.58
CA LYS A 64 -12.63 -11.37 -0.26
C LYS A 64 -11.90 -11.94 -1.46
N GLU A 65 -11.01 -11.16 -2.03
CA GLU A 65 -10.22 -11.55 -3.19
C GLU A 65 -8.84 -10.86 -3.19
N TYR A 66 -7.88 -11.46 -3.86
CA TYR A 66 -6.59 -10.81 -4.05
C TYR A 66 -6.08 -11.00 -5.49
N THR A 67 -5.39 -9.97 -5.95
CA THR A 67 -4.81 -9.91 -7.29
C THR A 67 -3.30 -9.76 -7.21
N LYS A 68 -2.56 -10.56 -7.99
CA LYS A 68 -1.10 -10.44 -8.07
C LYS A 68 -0.71 -9.13 -8.75
N MET A 69 0.11 -8.35 -8.06
CA MET A 69 0.71 -7.13 -8.57
C MET A 69 2.16 -7.04 -8.11
N LYS A 70 3.08 -6.89 -9.05
CA LYS A 70 4.49 -6.60 -8.79
C LYS A 70 4.71 -5.09 -8.72
N SER A 71 5.86 -4.66 -8.23
CA SER A 71 6.32 -3.27 -8.11
C SER A 71 5.70 -2.45 -6.97
N SER A 72 6.29 -1.29 -6.73
CA SER A 72 5.84 -0.28 -5.75
C SER A 72 4.47 0.34 -6.09
N LEU A 73 3.94 0.11 -7.29
CA LEU A 73 2.59 0.52 -7.67
C LEU A 73 1.52 -0.01 -6.71
N LYS A 74 1.79 -1.12 -5.99
CA LYS A 74 0.91 -1.62 -4.92
C LYS A 74 0.52 -0.56 -3.90
N PHE A 75 1.49 0.25 -3.48
CA PHE A 75 1.23 1.35 -2.53
C PHE A 75 0.25 2.38 -3.10
N CYS A 76 0.39 2.67 -4.39
CA CYS A 76 -0.42 3.66 -5.08
C CYS A 76 -1.88 3.21 -5.24
N VAL A 77 -2.11 1.97 -5.69
CA VAL A 77 -3.49 1.45 -5.84
C VAL A 77 -4.19 1.23 -4.50
N ILE A 78 -3.43 1.09 -3.41
CA ILE A 78 -3.99 1.10 -2.05
C ILE A 78 -4.27 2.54 -1.61
N ALA A 79 -3.38 3.48 -1.92
CA ALA A 79 -3.60 4.90 -1.63
C ALA A 79 -4.83 5.47 -2.36
N THR A 80 -5.14 5.01 -3.57
CA THR A 80 -6.37 5.39 -4.29
C THR A 80 -7.64 4.73 -3.73
N GLY A 81 -7.52 3.62 -3.00
CA GLY A 81 -8.65 2.81 -2.57
C GLY A 81 -9.15 1.79 -3.61
N GLU A 82 -8.48 1.65 -4.78
CA GLU A 82 -8.78 0.57 -5.75
C GLU A 82 -8.61 -0.82 -5.11
N TYR A 83 -7.63 -0.94 -4.24
CA TYR A 83 -7.41 -2.08 -3.34
C TYR A 83 -7.27 -1.56 -1.91
N GLN A 84 -7.55 -2.40 -0.92
CA GLN A 84 -7.55 -1.96 0.47
C GLN A 84 -6.39 -2.50 1.28
N ILE A 85 -5.87 -3.67 0.91
CA ILE A 85 -4.90 -4.42 1.71
C ILE A 85 -3.73 -4.93 0.85
N TYR A 86 -2.53 -4.91 1.43
CA TYR A 86 -1.40 -5.73 1.01
C TYR A 86 -0.69 -6.27 2.25
N VAL A 87 -0.36 -7.54 2.22
CA VAL A 87 0.36 -8.24 3.30
C VAL A 87 1.57 -8.95 2.71
N ALA A 88 2.73 -8.83 3.34
CA ALA A 88 3.94 -9.55 2.95
C ALA A 88 4.85 -9.83 4.12
N GLU A 89 5.47 -11.01 4.11
CA GLU A 89 6.61 -11.36 4.96
C GLU A 89 7.83 -10.46 4.63
N PRO A 90 8.90 -10.47 5.44
CA PRO A 90 10.13 -9.70 5.18
C PRO A 90 10.72 -10.03 3.81
N ARG A 91 10.77 -9.06 2.89
CA ARG A 91 11.22 -9.27 1.51
C ARG A 91 11.73 -8.04 0.76
N ALA A 92 11.60 -6.86 1.34
CA ALA A 92 11.93 -5.60 0.70
C ALA A 92 12.90 -4.80 1.55
N HIS A 93 13.66 -3.92 0.91
CA HIS A 93 14.50 -2.95 1.59
C HIS A 93 13.78 -1.60 1.70
N GLU A 94 14.34 -0.71 2.50
CA GLU A 94 13.75 0.62 2.75
C GLU A 94 13.53 1.42 1.48
N TRP A 95 14.46 1.37 0.54
CA TRP A 95 14.35 2.06 -0.77
C TRP A 95 13.25 1.51 -1.68
N ASP A 96 12.83 0.26 -1.47
CA ASP A 96 11.72 -0.33 -2.24
C ASP A 96 10.35 0.21 -1.80
N ILE A 97 10.24 0.73 -0.57
CA ILE A 97 8.97 1.13 0.03
C ILE A 97 8.87 2.62 0.33
N ALA A 98 9.97 3.35 0.49
CA ALA A 98 9.96 4.71 1.05
C ALA A 98 9.04 5.69 0.29
N ALA A 99 9.11 5.71 -1.05
CA ALA A 99 8.25 6.58 -1.86
C ALA A 99 6.76 6.19 -1.74
N GLY A 100 6.47 4.89 -1.83
CA GLY A 100 5.10 4.36 -1.67
C GLY A 100 4.54 4.59 -0.27
N HIS A 101 5.36 4.40 0.76
CA HIS A 101 4.99 4.66 2.15
C HIS A 101 4.58 6.13 2.34
N ALA A 102 5.37 7.08 1.82
CA ALA A 102 5.03 8.49 1.90
C ALA A 102 3.68 8.81 1.22
N ILE A 103 3.43 8.25 0.03
CA ILE A 103 2.17 8.44 -0.71
C ILE A 103 1.00 7.82 0.08
N LEU A 104 1.14 6.58 0.56
CA LEU A 104 0.09 5.90 1.30
C LEU A 104 -0.25 6.62 2.61
N LYS A 105 0.76 6.96 3.42
CA LYS A 105 0.57 7.66 4.69
C LYS A 105 -0.15 9.00 4.50
N ASN A 106 0.31 9.81 3.56
CA ASN A 106 -0.29 11.12 3.29
C ASN A 106 -1.66 11.05 2.60
N SER A 107 -2.10 9.89 2.12
CA SER A 107 -3.47 9.66 1.63
C SER A 107 -4.44 9.17 2.71
N GLY A 108 -3.99 9.10 3.97
CA GLY A 108 -4.80 8.58 5.09
C GLY A 108 -4.73 7.07 5.26
N GLY A 109 -3.85 6.39 4.54
CA GLY A 109 -3.55 4.97 4.73
C GLY A 109 -2.51 4.73 5.82
N LYS A 110 -2.26 3.46 6.10
CA LYS A 110 -1.32 3.01 7.14
C LYS A 110 -0.42 1.90 6.65
N ILE A 111 0.81 1.86 7.17
CA ILE A 111 1.74 0.74 7.05
C ILE A 111 2.24 0.35 8.43
N THR A 112 2.16 -0.94 8.74
CA THR A 112 2.69 -1.53 9.98
C THR A 112 3.43 -2.82 9.68
N ASP A 113 4.17 -3.34 10.67
CA ASP A 113 4.56 -4.74 10.69
C ASP A 113 3.37 -5.64 11.12
N PHE A 114 3.62 -6.95 11.26
CA PHE A 114 2.57 -7.90 11.67
C PHE A 114 2.15 -7.74 13.14
N ASP A 115 3.00 -7.12 13.96
CA ASP A 115 2.72 -6.82 15.38
C ASP A 115 2.01 -5.46 15.56
N GLY A 116 1.78 -4.73 14.46
CA GLY A 116 1.12 -3.43 14.48
C GLY A 116 2.05 -2.24 14.71
N ASN A 117 3.38 -2.46 14.77
CA ASN A 117 4.34 -1.38 14.95
C ASN A 117 4.54 -0.57 13.66
N GLU A 118 4.85 0.71 13.80
CA GLU A 118 5.19 1.56 12.66
C GLU A 118 6.51 1.12 12.00
N ILE A 119 6.57 1.26 10.68
CA ILE A 119 7.79 1.01 9.92
C ILE A 119 8.71 2.22 10.02
N LEU A 120 9.83 2.04 10.70
CA LEU A 120 10.88 3.05 10.85
C LEU A 120 11.97 2.86 9.80
N TYR A 121 12.74 3.91 9.55
CA TYR A 121 13.87 3.95 8.59
C TYR A 121 15.22 4.02 9.32
N GLY A 122 16.30 3.61 8.64
CA GLY A 122 17.62 3.53 9.22
C GLY A 122 17.90 2.20 9.93
N LYS A 123 17.16 1.14 9.56
CA LYS A 123 17.34 -0.20 10.10
C LYS A 123 18.65 -0.84 9.66
N LYS A 124 19.12 -1.87 10.42
CA LYS A 124 20.28 -2.66 10.04
C LYS A 124 20.10 -3.24 8.61
N GLU A 125 21.11 -3.08 7.79
CA GLU A 125 21.11 -3.50 6.37
C GLU A 125 19.93 -2.95 5.56
N PHE A 126 19.21 -1.94 6.07
CA PHE A 126 18.02 -1.34 5.46
C PHE A 126 16.89 -2.35 5.13
N LYS A 127 16.87 -3.49 5.81
CA LYS A 127 15.86 -4.54 5.60
C LYS A 127 14.56 -4.20 6.33
N ASN A 128 13.44 -4.37 5.65
CA ASN A 128 12.13 -4.22 6.26
C ASN A 128 11.66 -5.52 6.94
N PRO A 129 10.91 -5.43 8.05
CA PRO A 129 10.17 -6.56 8.59
C PRO A 129 9.02 -6.97 7.64
N SER A 130 8.14 -7.85 8.12
CA SER A 130 6.82 -8.04 7.51
C SER A 130 6.07 -6.71 7.41
N ILE A 131 5.19 -6.59 6.44
CA ILE A 131 4.40 -5.35 6.26
C ILE A 131 2.93 -5.65 6.00
N ILE A 132 2.07 -4.81 6.57
CA ILE A 132 0.65 -4.70 6.25
C ILE A 132 0.39 -3.27 5.80
N LEU A 133 -0.10 -3.12 4.56
CA LEU A 133 -0.59 -1.85 4.06
C LEU A 133 -2.11 -1.84 4.14
N LYS A 134 -2.67 -0.74 4.57
CA LYS A 134 -4.11 -0.50 4.64
C LYS A 134 -4.45 0.83 3.95
N SER A 135 -5.51 0.85 3.17
CA SER A 135 -5.96 2.09 2.49
C SER A 135 -6.50 3.14 3.45
N LEU A 136 -7.04 2.70 4.59
CA LEU A 136 -7.45 3.55 5.72
C LEU A 136 -6.93 2.93 7.03
N ASP A 137 -6.63 3.77 8.01
CA ASP A 137 -6.20 3.33 9.35
C ASP A 137 -7.30 2.51 10.08
N THR A 138 -8.54 2.76 9.76
CA THR A 138 -9.72 2.11 10.39
C THR A 138 -10.09 0.73 9.83
N LEU A 139 -9.27 0.19 8.89
CA LEU A 139 -9.46 -1.16 8.35
C LEU A 139 -8.84 -2.24 9.24
#